data_70fe1b31ad367a611612b491de80aeba
#
_entry.id   70fe1b31ad367a611612b491de80aeba
#
_cell.length_a   1.000
_cell.length_b   1.000
_cell.length_c   1.000
_cell.angle_alpha   90.00
_cell.angle_beta   90.00
_cell.angle_gamma   90.00
#
_symmetry.space_group_name_H-M   'P 1'
#
loop_
_entity.id
_entity.type
_entity.pdbx_description
1 polymer ?
#
loop_
_entity_poly.entity_id
_entity_poly.type
_entity_poly.pdbx_seq_one_letter_code
_entity_poly.pdbx_strand_id
1 'polypeptide(L)'
;VAKKPVIQGGIKGTRAHFADAMLDIAEKQNFSDPSPNDLRGGIKPGQWQGAPWDNMPPDCPITVLGKKGSTVFVISASGDLYAVDRWDLPTLMQLFAPFPNYALWAWPAFGKAETDPATGEQIPPKVKRLERDKAITCIISEAGRRGNFDPHDNVRGRGGWRAQDRFIWHSGSHLWAVDTKTDKENRAKDWKLTVAKPSEYDGTFYAKDREILRPWQEHIDINDSPAHQLLSDLKTWQWERPYLDPILLLGWIGSAMMGGALDVRPIAFTVGGAGVGKSTLHGIIRTIFGDTLYSTANTTAAGIYQNIGQDSRPVAVDEFEAKAGSSKEQSIIELARQAYSGAKLYRGGANHEGVEFELRSSFLFSAINPPPLGVQDRTRMAILNLKRLDKGAGTYPVISDVAGRMILRQVMDGYHDFYWHILPAWKRTLHKVGFDARAIDTYGTLLACAELLVGRHGMTDMGFDANDEDWVIDAIRTATASEISEQMEKWHEVIQRLLSTVIHQWKAGEQSTVGKVLEMFEAGVLQLEEARERLAMIGLGLRPAGKPASGMCLMIPHSDPALERIFDGTDYYRGGWANVLKQAPDDVVLRGLEKRWHNIKINRLAKNCLLVDMKAYDNATMPEGMEA
;
A
#
# COMPACT_ATOMS: atom_id res chain seq x y z
N VAL A 1 11.49 25.70 -29.41
CA VAL A 1 10.74 24.94 -30.42
C VAL A 1 10.32 23.65 -29.74
N ALA A 2 9.05 23.57 -29.33
CA ALA A 2 8.49 22.34 -28.74
C ALA A 2 8.53 21.23 -29.80
N LYS A 3 9.26 20.15 -29.54
CA LYS A 3 9.22 18.94 -30.36
C LYS A 3 7.78 18.42 -30.36
N LYS A 4 7.15 18.28 -31.54
CA LYS A 4 5.88 17.59 -31.67
C LYS A 4 6.03 16.19 -31.06
N PRO A 5 5.06 15.72 -30.25
CA PRO A 5 5.10 14.36 -29.71
C PRO A 5 5.12 13.38 -30.89
N VAL A 6 6.14 12.53 -30.92
CA VAL A 6 6.19 11.41 -31.85
C VAL A 6 5.20 10.38 -31.32
N ILE A 7 4.13 10.11 -32.05
CA ILE A 7 3.16 9.07 -31.71
C ILE A 7 3.87 7.72 -31.85
N GLN A 8 4.30 7.16 -30.72
CA GLN A 8 4.86 5.82 -30.66
C GLN A 8 3.69 4.83 -30.57
N GLY A 9 3.78 3.72 -31.28
CA GLY A 9 2.72 2.69 -31.30
C GLY A 9 2.07 2.47 -32.66
N GLY A 10 2.55 3.15 -33.73
CA GLY A 10 2.05 2.98 -35.07
C GLY A 10 0.56 3.25 -35.25
N ILE A 11 -0.11 2.52 -36.13
CA ILE A 11 -1.56 2.70 -36.42
C ILE A 11 -2.42 2.48 -35.19
N LYS A 12 -2.09 1.52 -34.30
CA LYS A 12 -2.83 1.25 -33.06
C LYS A 12 -2.75 2.45 -32.10
N GLY A 13 -1.57 3.02 -31.89
CA GLY A 13 -1.38 4.21 -31.05
C GLY A 13 -2.17 5.43 -31.59
N THR A 14 -2.14 5.64 -32.91
CA THR A 14 -2.91 6.72 -33.56
C THR A 14 -4.41 6.57 -33.35
N ARG A 15 -4.97 5.36 -33.46
CA ARG A 15 -6.38 5.08 -33.19
C ARG A 15 -6.78 5.36 -31.74
N ALA A 16 -5.96 4.96 -30.76
CA ALA A 16 -6.24 5.21 -29.36
C ALA A 16 -6.25 6.71 -29.03
N HIS A 17 -5.27 7.47 -29.50
CA HIS A 17 -5.25 8.92 -29.34
C HIS A 17 -6.44 9.61 -30.00
N PHE A 18 -6.88 9.11 -31.18
CA PHE A 18 -8.07 9.62 -31.85
C PHE A 18 -9.34 9.34 -31.07
N ALA A 19 -9.48 8.14 -30.52
CA ALA A 19 -10.64 7.76 -29.70
C ALA A 19 -10.68 8.58 -28.38
N ASP A 20 -9.54 8.81 -27.72
CA ASP A 20 -9.45 9.69 -26.55
C ASP A 20 -9.89 11.13 -26.92
N ALA A 21 -9.41 11.65 -28.06
CA ALA A 21 -9.80 12.99 -28.54
C ALA A 21 -11.31 13.09 -28.85
N MET A 22 -11.91 12.02 -29.36
CA MET A 22 -13.37 11.99 -29.61
C MET A 22 -14.18 12.00 -28.31
N LEU A 23 -13.71 11.29 -27.26
CA LEU A 23 -14.34 11.37 -25.93
C LEU A 23 -14.26 12.80 -25.37
N ASP A 24 -13.10 13.44 -25.44
CA ASP A 24 -12.88 14.79 -24.96
C ASP A 24 -13.72 15.82 -25.75
N ILE A 25 -13.92 15.62 -27.06
CA ILE A 25 -14.78 16.45 -27.90
C ILE A 25 -16.25 16.25 -27.55
N ALA A 26 -16.71 15.01 -27.36
CA ALA A 26 -18.08 14.70 -26.97
C ALA A 26 -18.46 15.32 -25.63
N GLU A 27 -17.54 15.37 -24.67
CA GLU A 27 -17.73 16.07 -23.40
C GLU A 27 -17.93 17.57 -23.58
N LYS A 28 -17.12 18.21 -24.45
CA LYS A 28 -17.21 19.65 -24.73
C LYS A 28 -18.50 20.05 -25.46
N GLN A 29 -19.02 19.18 -26.31
CA GLN A 29 -20.24 19.42 -27.08
C GLN A 29 -21.54 19.33 -26.28
N ASN A 30 -21.55 18.59 -25.15
CA ASN A 30 -22.72 18.44 -24.28
C ASN A 30 -22.90 19.56 -23.23
N PHE A 31 -22.12 20.65 -23.34
CA PHE A 31 -22.23 21.78 -22.44
C PHE A 31 -23.32 22.75 -22.90
N SER A 32 -24.39 22.88 -22.10
CA SER A 32 -25.45 23.87 -22.28
C SER A 32 -25.83 24.44 -20.91
N ASP A 33 -25.79 25.76 -20.78
CA ASP A 33 -26.29 26.50 -19.61
C ASP A 33 -27.36 27.51 -20.06
N PRO A 34 -28.64 27.09 -20.21
CA PRO A 34 -29.74 27.94 -20.66
C PRO A 34 -29.89 29.22 -19.83
N SER A 35 -30.51 30.24 -20.39
CA SER A 35 -30.78 31.50 -19.69
C SER A 35 -31.48 31.26 -18.35
N PRO A 36 -31.18 32.01 -17.30
CA PRO A 36 -31.83 31.87 -16.00
C PRO A 36 -33.32 32.30 -16.03
N ASN A 37 -33.78 32.88 -17.14
CA ASN A 37 -35.20 33.24 -17.34
C ASN A 37 -36.00 32.13 -18.05
N ASP A 38 -35.32 31.12 -18.63
CA ASP A 38 -35.97 30.06 -19.36
C ASP A 38 -36.62 29.05 -18.42
N LEU A 39 -37.67 28.36 -18.93
CA LEU A 39 -38.23 27.21 -18.24
C LEU A 39 -37.27 26.03 -18.29
N ARG A 40 -37.06 25.38 -17.16
CA ARG A 40 -36.32 24.12 -17.08
C ARG A 40 -37.31 23.01 -16.73
N GLY A 41 -37.51 22.05 -17.63
CA GLY A 41 -38.52 20.99 -17.44
C GLY A 41 -39.95 21.54 -17.27
N GLY A 42 -40.29 22.69 -17.87
CA GLY A 42 -41.57 23.36 -17.69
C GLY A 42 -41.71 24.20 -16.42
N ILE A 43 -40.69 24.24 -15.57
CA ILE A 43 -40.69 24.95 -14.27
C ILE A 43 -40.12 26.35 -14.45
N LYS A 44 -40.83 27.36 -13.90
CA LYS A 44 -40.37 28.76 -13.88
C LYS A 44 -39.21 28.95 -12.86
N PRO A 45 -38.37 29.98 -13.08
CA PRO A 45 -37.29 30.32 -12.13
C PRO A 45 -37.83 30.46 -10.70
N GLY A 46 -37.18 29.78 -9.75
CA GLY A 46 -37.51 29.80 -8.32
C GLY A 46 -38.84 29.14 -7.91
N GLN A 47 -39.53 28.44 -8.83
CA GLN A 47 -40.83 27.81 -8.55
C GLN A 47 -40.79 26.27 -8.58
N TRP A 48 -39.63 25.69 -8.36
CA TRP A 48 -39.48 24.24 -8.21
C TRP A 48 -40.09 23.73 -6.88
N GLN A 49 -40.40 22.43 -6.83
CA GLN A 49 -41.05 21.81 -5.66
C GLN A 49 -40.10 21.82 -4.44
N GLY A 50 -40.55 22.46 -3.35
CA GLY A 50 -39.73 22.63 -2.14
C GLY A 50 -38.83 23.88 -2.14
N ALA A 51 -39.03 24.78 -3.14
CA ALA A 51 -38.33 26.07 -3.13
C ALA A 51 -38.76 26.91 -1.90
N PRO A 52 -37.82 27.68 -1.28
CA PRO A 52 -36.45 27.89 -1.73
C PRO A 52 -35.42 26.94 -1.08
N TRP A 53 -35.76 26.09 -0.10
CA TRP A 53 -34.77 25.30 0.66
C TRP A 53 -35.24 23.93 1.21
N ASP A 54 -36.51 23.52 1.02
CA ASP A 54 -37.01 22.26 1.55
C ASP A 54 -36.46 21.03 0.82
N ASN A 55 -36.14 21.18 -0.49
CA ASN A 55 -35.47 20.16 -1.29
C ASN A 55 -34.33 20.80 -2.11
N MET A 56 -33.51 19.98 -2.75
CA MET A 56 -32.62 20.47 -3.82
C MET A 56 -33.44 20.68 -5.12
N PRO A 57 -33.06 21.69 -5.93
CA PRO A 57 -33.71 21.91 -7.23
C PRO A 57 -33.56 20.67 -8.13
N PRO A 58 -34.53 20.40 -9.03
CA PRO A 58 -34.45 19.27 -9.96
C PRO A 58 -33.23 19.43 -10.89
N ASP A 59 -32.62 18.30 -11.27
CA ASP A 59 -31.43 18.24 -12.13
C ASP A 59 -30.27 19.16 -11.66
N CYS A 60 -30.13 19.28 -10.34
CA CYS A 60 -29.09 20.11 -9.76
C CYS A 60 -27.70 19.60 -10.16
N PRO A 61 -26.85 20.45 -10.77
CA PRO A 61 -25.56 20.02 -11.25
C PRO A 61 -24.54 19.75 -10.12
N ILE A 62 -24.82 20.19 -8.90
CA ILE A 62 -24.01 19.85 -7.72
C ILE A 62 -24.64 18.71 -6.92
N THR A 63 -23.81 17.89 -6.29
CA THR A 63 -24.26 16.84 -5.39
C THR A 63 -23.79 17.13 -3.96
N VAL A 64 -24.74 17.39 -3.06
CA VAL A 64 -24.42 17.56 -1.63
C VAL A 64 -24.23 16.18 -1.03
N LEU A 65 -23.09 15.92 -0.36
CA LEU A 65 -22.75 14.60 0.19
C LEU A 65 -23.15 14.47 1.66
N GLY A 66 -23.06 15.54 2.42
CA GLY A 66 -23.33 15.59 3.84
C GLY A 66 -22.41 16.58 4.54
N LYS A 67 -22.23 16.43 5.87
CA LYS A 67 -21.39 17.33 6.65
C LYS A 67 -20.59 16.60 7.74
N LYS A 68 -19.47 17.20 8.16
CA LYS A 68 -18.72 16.82 9.35
C LYS A 68 -18.45 18.09 10.16
N GLY A 69 -19.06 18.20 11.33
CA GLY A 69 -19.02 19.46 12.08
C GLY A 69 -19.66 20.62 11.32
N SER A 70 -18.91 21.69 11.09
CA SER A 70 -19.31 22.87 10.29
C SER A 70 -19.05 22.71 8.79
N THR A 71 -18.20 21.78 8.39
CA THR A 71 -17.79 21.57 7.00
C THR A 71 -18.86 20.80 6.22
N VAL A 72 -19.27 21.32 5.09
CA VAL A 72 -20.20 20.68 4.14
C VAL A 72 -19.41 20.16 2.96
N PHE A 73 -19.65 18.90 2.58
CA PHE A 73 -19.00 18.24 1.44
C PHE A 73 -19.93 18.24 0.23
N VAL A 74 -19.41 18.72 -0.89
CA VAL A 74 -20.18 18.89 -2.13
C VAL A 74 -19.33 18.46 -3.33
N ILE A 75 -19.89 17.66 -4.23
CA ILE A 75 -19.35 17.51 -5.58
C ILE A 75 -19.85 18.68 -6.41
N SER A 76 -18.95 19.47 -6.96
CA SER A 76 -19.26 20.61 -7.81
C SER A 76 -19.85 20.19 -9.16
N ALA A 77 -20.40 21.13 -9.90
CA ALA A 77 -20.90 20.89 -11.26
C ALA A 77 -19.79 20.48 -12.25
N SER A 78 -18.53 20.79 -11.95
CA SER A 78 -17.34 20.31 -12.70
C SER A 78 -16.90 18.90 -12.29
N GLY A 79 -17.43 18.36 -11.18
CA GLY A 79 -17.11 17.04 -10.66
C GLY A 79 -16.05 17.03 -9.54
N ASP A 80 -15.57 18.18 -9.09
CA ASP A 80 -14.57 18.31 -8.05
C ASP A 80 -15.19 18.18 -6.65
N LEU A 81 -14.49 17.56 -5.71
CA LEU A 81 -14.88 17.50 -4.30
C LEU A 81 -14.49 18.80 -3.58
N TYR A 82 -15.48 19.46 -3.00
CA TYR A 82 -15.29 20.63 -2.14
C TYR A 82 -15.62 20.31 -0.68
N ALA A 83 -14.76 20.76 0.21
CA ALA A 83 -15.02 20.86 1.65
C ALA A 83 -15.27 22.35 1.97
N VAL A 84 -16.51 22.73 2.23
CA VAL A 84 -16.93 24.13 2.34
C VAL A 84 -17.18 24.48 3.80
N ASP A 85 -16.27 25.32 4.37
CA ASP A 85 -16.38 25.86 5.72
C ASP A 85 -16.92 27.29 5.73
N ARG A 86 -16.68 28.04 4.64
CA ARG A 86 -17.10 29.43 4.47
C ARG A 86 -17.95 29.60 3.22
N TRP A 87 -19.07 30.28 3.40
CA TRP A 87 -20.07 30.47 2.36
C TRP A 87 -20.08 31.92 1.90
N ASP A 88 -19.57 32.17 0.71
CA ASP A 88 -19.61 33.46 0.01
C ASP A 88 -20.04 33.26 -1.44
N LEU A 89 -20.21 34.37 -2.16
CA LEU A 89 -20.64 34.31 -3.56
C LEU A 89 -19.59 33.62 -4.47
N PRO A 90 -18.29 33.88 -4.35
CA PRO A 90 -17.26 33.18 -5.11
C PRO A 90 -17.33 31.66 -4.92
N THR A 91 -17.46 31.19 -3.69
CA THR A 91 -17.61 29.74 -3.38
C THR A 91 -18.82 29.14 -4.06
N LEU A 92 -19.99 29.78 -3.98
CA LEU A 92 -21.19 29.32 -4.68
C LEU A 92 -20.97 29.27 -6.20
N MET A 93 -20.38 30.32 -6.79
CA MET A 93 -20.15 30.36 -8.23
C MET A 93 -19.14 29.27 -8.67
N GLN A 94 -18.13 28.93 -7.85
CA GLN A 94 -17.23 27.81 -8.10
C GLN A 94 -17.95 26.47 -8.07
N LEU A 95 -18.82 26.24 -7.10
CA LEU A 95 -19.60 24.99 -7.02
C LEU A 95 -20.47 24.77 -8.27
N PHE A 96 -21.09 25.84 -8.81
CA PHE A 96 -21.95 25.77 -9.97
C PHE A 96 -21.23 25.96 -11.31
N ALA A 97 -19.94 26.29 -11.33
CA ALA A 97 -19.20 26.37 -12.58
C ALA A 97 -19.12 24.97 -13.26
N PRO A 98 -19.42 24.87 -14.58
CA PRO A 98 -19.63 25.94 -15.56
C PRO A 98 -21.11 26.32 -15.81
N PHE A 99 -22.02 26.07 -14.89
CA PHE A 99 -23.47 26.34 -15.03
C PHE A 99 -23.98 27.48 -14.13
N PRO A 100 -23.45 28.71 -14.22
CA PRO A 100 -23.84 29.82 -13.34
C PRO A 100 -25.33 30.19 -13.52
N ASN A 101 -25.90 30.07 -14.73
CA ASN A 101 -27.30 30.36 -14.98
C ASN A 101 -28.24 29.40 -14.27
N TYR A 102 -27.80 28.16 -14.00
CA TYR A 102 -28.60 27.23 -13.21
C TYR A 102 -28.81 27.75 -11.78
N ALA A 103 -27.79 28.23 -11.12
CA ALA A 103 -27.89 28.78 -9.76
C ALA A 103 -28.81 30.02 -9.74
N LEU A 104 -28.70 30.88 -10.74
CA LEU A 104 -29.54 32.08 -10.90
C LEU A 104 -31.03 31.65 -11.11
N TRP A 105 -31.27 30.62 -11.89
CA TRP A 105 -32.62 30.07 -12.12
C TRP A 105 -33.20 29.42 -10.85
N ALA A 106 -32.41 28.69 -10.11
CA ALA A 106 -32.86 28.00 -8.91
C ALA A 106 -33.22 28.95 -7.75
N TRP A 107 -32.41 29.97 -7.53
CA TRP A 107 -32.61 30.95 -6.44
C TRP A 107 -32.55 32.40 -6.99
N PRO A 108 -33.60 32.82 -7.76
CA PRO A 108 -33.59 34.10 -8.42
C PRO A 108 -33.94 35.24 -7.48
N ALA A 109 -33.18 36.35 -7.62
CA ALA A 109 -33.68 37.69 -7.27
C ALA A 109 -34.18 38.39 -8.54
N PHE A 110 -35.43 38.71 -8.58
CA PHE A 110 -36.04 39.36 -9.72
C PHE A 110 -35.77 40.86 -9.74
N GLY A 111 -35.69 41.43 -10.93
CA GLY A 111 -35.70 42.85 -11.15
C GLY A 111 -37.10 43.46 -10.90
N LYS A 112 -37.25 44.76 -11.14
CA LYS A 112 -38.55 45.40 -11.15
C LYS A 112 -39.32 44.99 -12.39
N ALA A 113 -40.66 44.85 -12.25
CA ALA A 113 -41.54 44.70 -13.40
C ALA A 113 -41.44 45.93 -14.29
N GLU A 114 -41.30 45.71 -15.56
CA GLU A 114 -41.25 46.80 -16.58
C GLU A 114 -42.61 46.78 -17.33
N THR A 115 -43.04 47.96 -17.76
CA THR A 115 -44.23 48.09 -18.61
C THR A 115 -43.76 48.37 -20.03
N ASP A 116 -44.23 47.64 -20.99
CA ASP A 116 -43.94 47.88 -22.40
C ASP A 116 -44.50 49.25 -22.80
N PRO A 117 -43.65 50.22 -23.18
CA PRO A 117 -44.09 51.55 -23.51
C PRO A 117 -44.96 51.60 -24.77
N ALA A 118 -44.94 50.56 -25.61
CA ALA A 118 -45.71 50.51 -26.86
C ALA A 118 -47.07 49.85 -26.69
N THR A 119 -47.19 48.83 -25.82
CA THR A 119 -48.42 48.05 -25.65
C THR A 119 -49.10 48.28 -24.31
N GLY A 120 -48.43 48.88 -23.32
CA GLY A 120 -48.95 49.04 -21.96
C GLY A 120 -48.98 47.74 -21.14
N GLU A 121 -48.54 46.60 -21.70
CA GLU A 121 -48.52 45.32 -21.02
C GLU A 121 -47.37 45.26 -20.00
N GLN A 122 -47.63 44.57 -18.88
CA GLN A 122 -46.56 44.32 -17.88
C GLN A 122 -45.66 43.18 -18.35
N ILE A 123 -44.37 43.53 -18.56
CA ILE A 123 -43.33 42.56 -18.85
C ILE A 123 -42.96 41.86 -17.51
N PRO A 124 -43.02 40.53 -17.45
CA PRO A 124 -42.64 39.80 -16.24
C PRO A 124 -41.21 40.16 -15.78
N PRO A 125 -41.00 40.28 -14.47
CA PRO A 125 -39.66 40.63 -13.95
C PRO A 125 -38.65 39.54 -14.32
N LYS A 126 -37.50 39.96 -14.87
CA LYS A 126 -36.40 39.08 -15.25
C LYS A 126 -35.49 38.81 -14.04
N VAL A 127 -34.88 37.61 -14.03
CA VAL A 127 -33.85 37.26 -13.05
C VAL A 127 -32.66 38.21 -13.20
N LYS A 128 -32.30 38.88 -12.10
CA LYS A 128 -31.24 39.90 -12.09
C LYS A 128 -29.98 39.47 -11.35
N ARG A 129 -30.11 38.68 -10.28
CA ARG A 129 -29.02 38.17 -9.46
C ARG A 129 -29.39 36.89 -8.73
N LEU A 130 -28.39 36.22 -8.14
CA LEU A 130 -28.58 35.10 -7.25
C LEU A 130 -29.02 35.56 -5.86
N GLU A 131 -30.05 34.94 -5.29
CA GLU A 131 -30.41 35.01 -3.87
C GLU A 131 -29.49 34.09 -3.07
N ARG A 132 -28.31 34.59 -2.77
CA ARG A 132 -27.22 33.82 -2.15
C ARG A 132 -27.66 33.07 -0.89
N ASP A 133 -28.34 33.78 0.03
CA ASP A 133 -28.70 33.22 1.34
C ASP A 133 -29.71 32.07 1.23
N LYS A 134 -30.60 32.11 0.21
CA LYS A 134 -31.50 30.98 -0.09
C LYS A 134 -30.74 29.77 -0.61
N ALA A 135 -29.78 29.98 -1.51
CA ALA A 135 -28.95 28.89 -2.04
C ALA A 135 -28.12 28.22 -0.92
N ILE A 136 -27.48 29.04 -0.08
CA ILE A 136 -26.69 28.55 1.06
C ILE A 136 -27.57 27.76 2.04
N THR A 137 -28.73 28.32 2.42
CA THR A 137 -29.66 27.63 3.33
C THR A 137 -30.12 26.30 2.76
N CYS A 138 -30.44 26.25 1.46
CA CYS A 138 -30.84 25.00 0.79
C CYS A 138 -29.74 23.93 0.86
N ILE A 139 -28.50 24.29 0.49
CA ILE A 139 -27.36 23.37 0.48
C ILE A 139 -27.03 22.87 1.89
N ILE A 140 -27.00 23.77 2.89
CA ILE A 140 -26.72 23.39 4.29
C ILE A 140 -27.85 22.52 4.85
N SER A 141 -29.11 22.80 4.51
CA SER A 141 -30.27 21.99 4.92
C SER A 141 -30.20 20.60 4.32
N GLU A 142 -29.84 20.49 3.04
CA GLU A 142 -29.63 19.18 2.40
C GLU A 142 -28.49 18.40 3.04
N ALA A 143 -27.36 19.06 3.33
CA ALA A 143 -26.24 18.41 4.05
C ALA A 143 -26.68 17.92 5.45
N GLY A 144 -27.52 18.71 6.14
CA GLY A 144 -28.10 18.31 7.42
C GLY A 144 -29.02 17.07 7.30
N ARG A 145 -29.84 17.00 6.25
CA ARG A 145 -30.70 15.84 5.97
C ARG A 145 -29.91 14.58 5.65
N ARG A 146 -28.82 14.72 4.87
CA ARG A 146 -27.92 13.59 4.53
C ARG A 146 -27.07 13.10 5.72
N GLY A 147 -26.85 13.97 6.71
CA GLY A 147 -26.17 13.62 7.93
C GLY A 147 -24.66 13.67 7.87
N ASN A 148 -24.01 12.85 8.72
CA ASN A 148 -22.56 12.83 8.80
C ASN A 148 -21.94 12.17 7.58
N PHE A 149 -20.93 12.82 7.01
CA PHE A 149 -20.19 12.35 5.84
C PHE A 149 -18.70 12.48 6.08
N ASP A 150 -17.98 11.35 5.98
CA ASP A 150 -16.52 11.34 5.97
C ASP A 150 -16.02 11.02 4.56
N PRO A 151 -15.29 11.94 3.91
CA PRO A 151 -14.76 11.71 2.57
C PRO A 151 -13.76 10.55 2.52
N HIS A 152 -13.05 10.24 3.62
CA HIS A 152 -12.09 9.15 3.65
C HIS A 152 -12.74 7.77 3.50
N ASP A 153 -13.94 7.60 4.04
CA ASP A 153 -14.68 6.35 3.91
C ASP A 153 -15.46 6.24 2.59
N ASN A 154 -15.91 7.38 2.05
CA ASN A 154 -16.94 7.42 1.00
C ASN A 154 -16.46 7.96 -0.34
N VAL A 155 -15.24 8.52 -0.44
CA VAL A 155 -14.69 9.05 -1.68
C VAL A 155 -13.47 8.25 -2.10
N ARG A 156 -13.37 7.93 -3.38
CA ARG A 156 -12.22 7.27 -3.99
C ARG A 156 -11.56 8.21 -5.00
N GLY A 157 -10.25 8.32 -4.89
CA GLY A 157 -9.41 9.03 -5.84
C GLY A 157 -9.07 8.18 -7.06
N ARG A 158 -8.03 8.60 -7.80
CA ARG A 158 -7.56 7.95 -9.03
C ARG A 158 -6.90 6.59 -8.76
N GLY A 159 -6.92 5.72 -9.77
CA GLY A 159 -6.34 4.39 -9.74
C GLY A 159 -7.36 3.27 -9.77
N GLY A 160 -6.95 2.05 -9.40
CA GLY A 160 -7.77 0.84 -9.43
C GLY A 160 -8.55 0.62 -8.14
N TRP A 161 -9.83 0.30 -8.26
CA TRP A 161 -10.75 0.07 -7.14
C TRP A 161 -11.61 -1.16 -7.37
N ARG A 162 -12.11 -1.75 -6.29
CA ARG A 162 -13.13 -2.80 -6.33
C ARG A 162 -14.47 -2.21 -5.87
N ALA A 163 -15.48 -2.36 -6.74
CA ALA A 163 -16.87 -2.08 -6.42
C ALA A 163 -17.66 -3.40 -6.59
N GLN A 164 -18.08 -4.00 -5.48
CA GLN A 164 -18.58 -5.37 -5.44
C GLN A 164 -17.60 -6.36 -6.13
N ASP A 165 -18.02 -6.98 -7.23
CA ASP A 165 -17.22 -7.95 -7.99
C ASP A 165 -16.51 -7.35 -9.22
N ARG A 166 -16.60 -6.01 -9.39
CA ARG A 166 -16.05 -5.31 -10.54
C ARG A 166 -14.79 -4.54 -10.21
N PHE A 167 -13.90 -4.51 -11.16
CA PHE A 167 -12.77 -3.60 -11.16
C PHE A 167 -13.17 -2.27 -11.81
N ILE A 168 -12.92 -1.16 -11.11
CA ILE A 168 -13.11 0.20 -11.59
C ILE A 168 -11.74 0.86 -11.68
N TRP A 169 -11.43 1.40 -12.85
CA TRP A 169 -10.29 2.27 -13.03
C TRP A 169 -10.72 3.73 -13.11
N HIS A 170 -10.28 4.54 -12.16
CA HIS A 170 -10.54 5.97 -12.14
C HIS A 170 -9.34 6.71 -12.72
N SER A 171 -9.45 7.21 -13.97
CA SER A 171 -8.36 7.90 -14.65
C SER A 171 -8.25 9.39 -14.31
N GLY A 172 -9.14 9.91 -13.48
CA GLY A 172 -9.25 11.33 -13.14
C GLY A 172 -10.49 11.97 -13.76
N SER A 173 -10.60 12.00 -15.07
CA SER A 173 -11.77 12.54 -15.77
C SER A 173 -12.84 11.47 -16.08
N HIS A 174 -12.50 10.19 -16.04
CA HIS A 174 -13.40 9.10 -16.40
C HIS A 174 -13.30 7.93 -15.42
N LEU A 175 -14.42 7.21 -15.28
CA LEU A 175 -14.49 5.88 -14.69
C LEU A 175 -14.57 4.85 -15.81
N TRP A 176 -13.67 3.87 -15.76
CA TRP A 176 -13.57 2.79 -16.71
C TRP A 176 -13.89 1.48 -16.01
N ALA A 177 -14.76 0.68 -16.56
CA ALA A 177 -15.10 -0.64 -16.05
C ALA A 177 -15.22 -1.64 -17.20
N VAL A 178 -15.04 -2.92 -16.92
CA VAL A 178 -15.26 -3.99 -17.88
C VAL A 178 -16.45 -4.82 -17.42
N ASP A 179 -17.47 -4.89 -18.26
CA ASP A 179 -18.57 -5.84 -18.09
C ASP A 179 -18.12 -7.18 -18.64
N THR A 180 -17.96 -8.16 -17.76
CA THR A 180 -17.46 -9.48 -18.09
C THR A 180 -18.60 -10.48 -18.12
N LYS A 181 -18.75 -11.24 -19.22
CA LYS A 181 -19.60 -12.43 -19.24
C LYS A 181 -18.75 -13.65 -18.90
N THR A 182 -19.31 -14.57 -18.17
CA THR A 182 -18.65 -15.79 -17.75
C THR A 182 -19.25 -17.03 -18.41
N ASP A 183 -18.48 -18.11 -18.44
CA ASP A 183 -18.94 -19.43 -18.82
C ASP A 183 -19.55 -20.20 -17.63
N LYS A 184 -19.78 -21.51 -17.80
CA LYS A 184 -20.36 -22.38 -16.76
C LYS A 184 -19.42 -22.61 -15.58
N GLU A 185 -18.13 -22.42 -15.78
CA GLU A 185 -17.07 -22.58 -14.79
C GLU A 185 -16.70 -21.25 -14.12
N ASN A 186 -17.52 -20.22 -14.34
CA ASN A 186 -17.27 -18.84 -13.88
C ASN A 186 -15.95 -18.22 -14.42
N ARG A 187 -15.51 -18.62 -15.64
CA ARG A 187 -14.37 -18.05 -16.33
C ARG A 187 -14.81 -16.94 -17.28
N ALA A 188 -14.04 -15.88 -17.35
CA ALA A 188 -14.27 -14.75 -18.24
C ALA A 188 -14.15 -15.19 -19.73
N LYS A 189 -15.13 -14.82 -20.56
CA LYS A 189 -15.17 -15.18 -21.99
C LYS A 189 -15.57 -14.04 -22.94
N ASP A 190 -16.04 -12.93 -22.42
CA ASP A 190 -16.45 -11.76 -23.22
C ASP A 190 -16.27 -10.50 -22.37
N TRP A 191 -15.75 -9.42 -22.95
CA TRP A 191 -15.36 -8.22 -22.25
C TRP A 191 -15.84 -6.97 -22.96
N LYS A 192 -16.68 -6.21 -22.30
CA LYS A 192 -17.18 -4.94 -22.81
C LYS A 192 -16.67 -3.80 -21.95
N LEU A 193 -15.81 -2.95 -22.51
CA LEU A 193 -15.37 -1.73 -21.84
C LEU A 193 -16.51 -0.72 -21.77
N THR A 194 -16.75 -0.19 -20.59
CA THR A 194 -17.70 0.89 -20.32
C THR A 194 -16.98 2.10 -19.74
N VAL A 195 -17.46 3.28 -20.10
CA VAL A 195 -16.87 4.56 -19.69
C VAL A 195 -17.98 5.44 -19.13
N ALA A 196 -17.74 6.03 -17.97
CA ALA A 196 -18.66 6.94 -17.31
C ALA A 196 -17.91 8.17 -16.78
N LYS A 197 -18.65 9.25 -16.52
CA LYS A 197 -18.11 10.40 -15.79
C LYS A 197 -17.92 10.05 -14.32
N PRO A 198 -16.94 10.66 -13.63
CA PRO A 198 -16.81 10.57 -12.18
C PRO A 198 -18.13 10.98 -11.51
N SER A 199 -18.63 10.12 -10.64
CA SER A 199 -19.92 10.29 -9.97
C SER A 199 -20.05 9.27 -8.84
N GLU A 200 -21.23 9.12 -8.28
CA GLU A 200 -21.54 8.01 -7.38
C GLU A 200 -21.64 6.69 -8.15
N TYR A 201 -20.90 5.70 -7.67
CA TYR A 201 -20.97 4.33 -8.16
C TYR A 201 -20.96 3.38 -6.97
N ASP A 202 -22.02 2.60 -6.81
CA ASP A 202 -22.17 1.61 -5.73
C ASP A 202 -21.96 2.20 -4.32
N GLY A 203 -22.60 3.36 -4.06
CA GLY A 203 -22.52 4.06 -2.77
C GLY A 203 -21.18 4.73 -2.48
N THR A 204 -20.26 4.71 -3.45
CA THR A 204 -18.95 5.36 -3.36
C THR A 204 -18.89 6.51 -4.37
N PHE A 205 -18.33 7.65 -3.94
CA PHE A 205 -18.17 8.81 -4.81
C PHE A 205 -16.76 8.84 -5.40
N TYR A 206 -16.70 9.13 -6.70
CA TYR A 206 -15.46 9.34 -7.44
C TYR A 206 -15.41 10.81 -7.86
N ALA A 207 -14.49 11.58 -7.29
CA ALA A 207 -14.32 12.98 -7.62
C ALA A 207 -13.43 13.14 -8.87
N LYS A 208 -13.75 14.13 -9.72
CA LYS A 208 -12.90 14.47 -10.87
C LYS A 208 -11.55 14.99 -10.37
N ASP A 209 -10.48 14.61 -11.09
CA ASP A 209 -9.11 15.05 -10.81
C ASP A 209 -8.31 15.09 -12.12
N ARG A 210 -7.04 15.52 -12.03
CA ARG A 210 -6.10 15.50 -13.14
C ARG A 210 -5.99 14.10 -13.75
N GLU A 211 -5.99 14.03 -15.07
CA GLU A 211 -5.93 12.78 -15.83
C GLU A 211 -4.65 12.01 -15.54
N ILE A 212 -4.82 10.70 -15.40
CA ILE A 212 -3.74 9.70 -15.36
C ILE A 212 -3.93 8.70 -16.51
N LEU A 213 -3.19 7.59 -16.51
CA LEU A 213 -3.24 6.59 -17.56
C LEU A 213 -4.68 6.14 -17.88
N ARG A 214 -5.06 6.20 -19.17
CA ARG A 214 -6.32 5.63 -19.67
C ARG A 214 -6.08 4.21 -20.15
N PRO A 215 -7.01 3.26 -19.95
CA PRO A 215 -6.85 1.91 -20.47
C PRO A 215 -6.87 1.90 -22.01
N TRP A 216 -6.34 0.84 -22.59
CA TRP A 216 -6.50 0.55 -24.01
C TRP A 216 -7.97 0.23 -24.29
N GLN A 217 -8.50 0.64 -25.45
CA GLN A 217 -9.95 0.51 -25.70
C GLN A 217 -10.38 -0.89 -26.14
N GLU A 218 -9.52 -1.58 -26.87
CA GLU A 218 -9.80 -2.93 -27.36
C GLU A 218 -9.35 -3.99 -26.33
N HIS A 219 -10.00 -5.15 -26.34
CA HIS A 219 -9.54 -6.32 -25.59
C HIS A 219 -8.14 -6.74 -26.03
N ILE A 220 -7.32 -7.17 -25.10
CA ILE A 220 -5.96 -7.67 -25.32
C ILE A 220 -5.93 -9.15 -25.01
N ASP A 221 -5.77 -9.99 -26.05
CA ASP A 221 -5.50 -11.41 -25.84
C ASP A 221 -4.16 -11.58 -25.09
N ILE A 222 -4.13 -12.57 -24.19
CA ILE A 222 -2.94 -12.80 -23.37
C ILE A 222 -1.69 -13.06 -24.20
N ASN A 223 -1.82 -13.73 -25.36
CA ASN A 223 -0.71 -14.04 -26.26
C ASN A 223 -0.19 -12.80 -27.01
N ASP A 224 -1.04 -11.79 -27.19
CA ASP A 224 -0.70 -10.51 -27.83
C ASP A 224 -0.29 -9.43 -26.81
N SER A 225 -0.20 -9.80 -25.54
CA SER A 225 0.11 -8.86 -24.45
C SER A 225 1.53 -8.31 -24.57
N PRO A 226 1.72 -6.98 -24.43
CA PRO A 226 3.05 -6.39 -24.31
C PRO A 226 3.79 -6.82 -23.05
N ALA A 227 3.10 -7.46 -22.10
CA ALA A 227 3.71 -7.98 -20.88
C ALA A 227 4.73 -9.11 -21.15
N HIS A 228 4.56 -9.89 -22.22
CA HIS A 228 5.56 -10.89 -22.63
C HIS A 228 6.89 -10.23 -23.03
N GLN A 229 6.82 -9.18 -23.87
CA GLN A 229 8.02 -8.43 -24.23
C GLN A 229 8.62 -7.73 -23.02
N LEU A 230 7.79 -7.12 -22.16
CA LEU A 230 8.24 -6.50 -20.92
C LEU A 230 8.98 -7.50 -20.03
N LEU A 231 8.44 -8.71 -19.84
CA LEU A 231 9.09 -9.76 -19.04
C LEU A 231 10.43 -10.18 -19.67
N SER A 232 10.48 -10.34 -20.99
CA SER A 232 11.73 -10.59 -21.73
C SER A 232 12.75 -9.48 -21.52
N ASP A 233 12.31 -8.23 -21.57
CA ASP A 233 13.14 -7.07 -21.34
C ASP A 233 13.65 -7.02 -19.90
N LEU A 234 12.80 -7.27 -18.90
CA LEU A 234 13.18 -7.33 -17.48
C LEU A 234 14.24 -8.40 -17.21
N LYS A 235 14.25 -9.52 -17.95
CA LYS A 235 15.27 -10.57 -17.84
C LYS A 235 16.64 -10.15 -18.35
N THR A 236 16.78 -9.04 -19.07
CA THR A 236 18.09 -8.54 -19.52
C THR A 236 18.96 -7.98 -18.39
N TRP A 237 18.38 -7.67 -17.21
CA TRP A 237 19.13 -7.32 -16.02
C TRP A 237 19.76 -8.57 -15.38
N GLN A 238 20.88 -8.38 -14.71
CA GLN A 238 21.56 -9.44 -13.95
C GLN A 238 20.92 -9.57 -12.56
N TRP A 239 19.82 -10.32 -12.49
CA TRP A 239 19.15 -10.62 -11.23
C TRP A 239 19.89 -11.66 -10.40
N GLU A 240 19.75 -11.63 -9.08
CA GLU A 240 20.24 -12.69 -8.22
C GLU A 240 19.50 -14.01 -8.49
N ARG A 241 18.18 -13.93 -8.71
CA ARG A 241 17.29 -15.04 -9.06
C ARG A 241 16.69 -14.78 -10.46
N PRO A 242 17.40 -15.08 -11.54
CA PRO A 242 17.03 -14.63 -12.89
C PRO A 242 15.73 -15.24 -13.42
N TYR A 243 15.25 -16.34 -12.84
CA TYR A 243 13.98 -16.96 -13.17
C TYR A 243 12.81 -16.47 -12.28
N LEU A 244 13.06 -15.83 -11.15
CA LEU A 244 12.03 -15.40 -10.21
C LEU A 244 11.88 -13.88 -10.12
N ASP A 245 12.97 -13.13 -9.93
CA ASP A 245 12.91 -11.68 -9.66
C ASP A 245 12.21 -10.87 -10.77
N PRO A 246 12.44 -11.14 -12.09
CA PRO A 246 11.71 -10.46 -13.15
C PRO A 246 10.20 -10.72 -13.11
N ILE A 247 9.80 -11.94 -12.75
CA ILE A 247 8.38 -12.33 -12.63
C ILE A 247 7.74 -11.62 -11.43
N LEU A 248 8.41 -11.55 -10.28
CA LEU A 248 7.92 -10.81 -9.13
C LEU A 248 7.77 -9.32 -9.42
N LEU A 249 8.70 -8.73 -10.19
CA LEU A 249 8.60 -7.32 -10.59
C LEU A 249 7.46 -7.10 -11.60
N LEU A 250 7.25 -8.01 -12.56
CA LEU A 250 6.09 -7.98 -13.45
C LEU A 250 4.79 -8.10 -12.65
N GLY A 251 4.75 -9.01 -11.67
CA GLY A 251 3.64 -9.14 -10.75
C GLY A 251 3.38 -7.88 -9.93
N TRP A 252 4.44 -7.20 -9.50
CA TRP A 252 4.31 -5.90 -8.83
C TRP A 252 3.66 -4.85 -9.75
N ILE A 253 4.03 -4.79 -11.03
CA ILE A 253 3.42 -3.88 -12.02
C ILE A 253 1.91 -4.14 -12.12
N GLY A 254 1.48 -5.40 -12.22
CA GLY A 254 0.07 -5.76 -12.21
C GLY A 254 -0.64 -5.38 -10.92
N SER A 255 -0.05 -5.69 -9.76
CA SER A 255 -0.60 -5.35 -8.45
C SER A 255 -0.71 -3.84 -8.23
N ALA A 256 0.26 -3.07 -8.74
CA ALA A 256 0.29 -1.63 -8.66
C ALA A 256 -0.81 -0.92 -9.47
N MET A 257 -1.26 -1.54 -10.57
CA MET A 257 -2.43 -1.10 -11.32
C MET A 257 -3.74 -1.40 -10.59
N MET A 258 -3.78 -2.46 -9.80
CA MET A 258 -4.98 -2.84 -9.05
C MET A 258 -5.14 -2.08 -7.72
N GLY A 259 -4.06 -1.66 -7.07
CA GLY A 259 -4.01 -0.83 -5.87
C GLY A 259 -5.15 -1.04 -4.87
N GLY A 260 -6.16 -0.18 -4.92
CA GLY A 260 -7.33 -0.21 -4.03
C GLY A 260 -8.28 -1.39 -4.22
N ALA A 261 -8.11 -2.17 -5.30
CA ALA A 261 -8.90 -3.38 -5.55
C ALA A 261 -8.34 -4.63 -4.88
N LEU A 262 -7.11 -4.57 -4.36
CA LEU A 262 -6.44 -5.67 -3.67
C LEU A 262 -6.66 -5.62 -2.16
N ASP A 263 -6.74 -6.78 -1.53
CA ASP A 263 -6.76 -6.89 -0.08
C ASP A 263 -5.37 -6.59 0.52
N VAL A 264 -4.30 -7.02 -0.15
CA VAL A 264 -2.91 -6.71 0.18
C VAL A 264 -2.16 -6.17 -1.03
N ARG A 265 -1.23 -5.25 -0.80
CA ARG A 265 -0.41 -4.56 -1.81
C ARG A 265 1.06 -4.85 -1.57
N PRO A 266 1.60 -5.93 -2.14
CA PRO A 266 3.00 -6.28 -1.97
C PRO A 266 3.93 -5.13 -2.32
N ILE A 267 4.98 -4.97 -1.53
CA ILE A 267 6.02 -3.98 -1.74
C ILE A 267 7.14 -4.63 -2.55
N ALA A 268 7.68 -3.96 -3.56
CA ALA A 268 8.89 -4.38 -4.22
C ALA A 268 10.06 -3.49 -3.80
N PHE A 269 11.24 -4.08 -3.61
CA PHE A 269 12.44 -3.36 -3.23
C PHE A 269 13.61 -3.80 -4.11
N THR A 270 14.03 -2.97 -5.06
CA THR A 270 15.19 -3.23 -5.92
C THR A 270 16.47 -2.79 -5.22
N VAL A 271 17.38 -3.73 -4.98
CA VAL A 271 18.65 -3.50 -4.29
C VAL A 271 19.81 -3.84 -5.23
N GLY A 272 20.88 -3.05 -5.20
CA GLY A 272 22.06 -3.36 -6.00
C GLY A 272 23.05 -2.20 -6.04
N GLY A 273 24.32 -2.49 -6.31
CA GLY A 273 25.40 -1.52 -6.35
C GLY A 273 25.21 -0.38 -7.38
N ALA A 274 26.13 0.56 -7.39
CA ALA A 274 26.14 1.59 -8.44
C ALA A 274 26.36 0.97 -9.82
N GLY A 275 25.65 1.47 -10.85
CA GLY A 275 25.82 1.06 -12.23
C GLY A 275 25.19 -0.28 -12.62
N VAL A 276 24.32 -0.88 -11.79
CA VAL A 276 23.57 -2.12 -12.13
C VAL A 276 22.31 -1.87 -12.95
N GLY A 277 22.02 -0.64 -13.38
CA GLY A 277 20.88 -0.31 -14.22
C GLY A 277 19.57 0.01 -13.48
N LYS A 278 19.57 0.25 -12.15
CA LYS A 278 18.37 0.60 -11.37
C LYS A 278 17.62 1.79 -11.95
N SER A 279 18.29 2.90 -12.24
CA SER A 279 17.64 4.10 -12.78
C SER A 279 16.99 3.87 -14.15
N THR A 280 17.57 2.99 -14.97
CA THR A 280 16.98 2.59 -16.25
C THR A 280 15.73 1.73 -16.03
N LEU A 281 15.77 0.79 -15.08
CA LEU A 281 14.63 -0.02 -14.68
C LEU A 281 13.47 0.86 -14.18
N HIS A 282 13.76 1.85 -13.32
CA HIS A 282 12.78 2.85 -12.88
C HIS A 282 12.27 3.71 -14.04
N GLY A 283 13.11 3.98 -15.06
CA GLY A 283 12.71 4.65 -16.30
C GLY A 283 11.65 3.87 -17.06
N ILE A 284 11.82 2.55 -17.20
CA ILE A 284 10.83 1.64 -17.80
C ILE A 284 9.51 1.67 -17.02
N ILE A 285 9.57 1.54 -15.71
CA ILE A 285 8.37 1.58 -14.85
C ILE A 285 7.65 2.92 -14.98
N ARG A 286 8.38 4.04 -15.04
CA ARG A 286 7.82 5.36 -15.32
C ARG A 286 7.13 5.44 -16.68
N THR A 287 7.68 4.81 -17.71
CA THR A 287 7.06 4.78 -19.05
C THR A 287 5.75 3.99 -19.03
N ILE A 288 5.70 2.87 -18.30
CA ILE A 288 4.50 2.03 -18.20
C ILE A 288 3.37 2.76 -17.47
N PHE A 289 3.65 3.42 -16.36
CA PHE A 289 2.62 4.07 -15.53
C PHE A 289 2.33 5.51 -15.94
N GLY A 290 3.24 6.20 -16.61
CA GLY A 290 3.11 7.63 -16.92
C GLY A 290 2.79 8.45 -15.67
N ASP A 291 1.84 9.36 -15.76
CA ASP A 291 1.38 10.24 -14.67
C ASP A 291 0.68 9.49 -13.51
N THR A 292 0.40 8.19 -13.69
CA THR A 292 -0.15 7.35 -12.62
C THR A 292 0.86 7.13 -11.50
N LEU A 293 2.16 7.02 -11.83
CA LEU A 293 3.21 6.78 -10.85
C LEU A 293 3.55 8.06 -10.07
N TYR A 294 3.39 8.01 -8.75
CA TYR A 294 4.03 9.01 -7.89
C TYR A 294 5.49 8.63 -7.67
N SER A 295 6.39 9.25 -8.41
CA SER A 295 7.84 8.96 -8.36
C SER A 295 8.59 10.09 -7.69
N THR A 296 9.47 9.75 -6.73
CA THR A 296 10.25 10.72 -5.96
C THR A 296 11.58 10.11 -5.50
N ALA A 297 12.62 10.93 -5.37
CA ALA A 297 13.90 10.53 -4.78
C ALA A 297 14.08 11.10 -3.36
N ASN A 298 13.35 12.16 -2.99
CA ASN A 298 13.47 12.79 -1.68
C ASN A 298 12.10 13.26 -1.18
N THR A 299 11.50 12.50 -0.29
CA THR A 299 10.18 12.79 0.26
C THR A 299 10.10 12.40 1.74
N THR A 300 9.01 12.76 2.40
CA THR A 300 8.66 12.30 3.76
C THR A 300 7.37 11.49 3.70
N ALA A 301 7.09 10.69 4.73
CA ALA A 301 5.81 10.00 4.85
C ALA A 301 4.63 10.97 4.73
N ALA A 302 4.73 12.16 5.35
CA ALA A 302 3.72 13.21 5.22
C ALA A 302 3.57 13.73 3.78
N GLY A 303 4.68 13.94 3.06
CA GLY A 303 4.66 14.35 1.67
C GLY A 303 4.00 13.32 0.75
N ILE A 304 4.25 12.04 0.97
CA ILE A 304 3.61 10.96 0.20
C ILE A 304 2.10 10.99 0.40
N TYR A 305 1.63 10.93 1.64
CA TYR A 305 0.18 10.82 1.86
C TYR A 305 -0.58 12.08 1.43
N GLN A 306 0.03 13.28 1.55
CA GLN A 306 -0.58 14.53 1.07
C GLN A 306 -0.74 14.57 -0.46
N ASN A 307 0.24 14.00 -1.20
CA ASN A 307 0.19 13.95 -2.67
C ASN A 307 -0.68 12.82 -3.20
N ILE A 308 -0.75 11.69 -2.48
CA ILE A 308 -1.60 10.57 -2.87
C ILE A 308 -3.05 10.83 -2.45
N GLY A 309 -3.27 11.40 -1.26
CA GLY A 309 -4.62 11.66 -0.77
C GLY A 309 -5.48 10.40 -0.75
N GLN A 310 -6.56 10.41 -1.52
CA GLN A 310 -7.50 9.29 -1.66
C GLN A 310 -7.22 8.38 -2.88
N ASP A 311 -6.13 8.63 -3.61
CA ASP A 311 -5.73 7.81 -4.75
C ASP A 311 -5.23 6.43 -4.32
N SER A 312 -5.34 5.46 -5.22
CA SER A 312 -4.68 4.16 -5.11
C SER A 312 -3.49 4.01 -6.07
N ARG A 313 -2.93 5.14 -6.51
CA ARG A 313 -1.80 5.19 -7.44
C ARG A 313 -0.54 4.60 -6.80
N PRO A 314 0.33 3.90 -7.57
CA PRO A 314 1.59 3.38 -7.06
C PRO A 314 2.57 4.50 -6.70
N VAL A 315 3.43 4.19 -5.72
CA VAL A 315 4.47 5.07 -5.19
C VAL A 315 5.84 4.43 -5.46
N ALA A 316 6.72 5.15 -6.15
CA ALA A 316 8.12 4.75 -6.33
C ALA A 316 9.04 5.75 -5.61
N VAL A 317 9.88 5.23 -4.70
CA VAL A 317 10.88 6.02 -4.00
C VAL A 317 12.26 5.53 -4.43
N ASP A 318 12.92 6.32 -5.26
CA ASP A 318 14.28 6.06 -5.72
C ASP A 318 15.32 6.60 -4.71
N GLU A 319 16.55 6.08 -4.75
CA GLU A 319 17.63 6.48 -3.83
C GLU A 319 17.24 6.40 -2.34
N PHE A 320 16.53 5.32 -1.98
CA PHE A 320 16.01 5.12 -0.62
C PHE A 320 17.11 4.57 0.30
N GLU A 321 18.12 5.39 0.56
CA GLU A 321 19.35 5.02 1.24
C GLU A 321 19.27 5.20 2.75
N ALA A 322 19.94 4.29 3.49
CA ALA A 322 20.13 4.46 4.93
C ALA A 322 20.94 5.73 5.24
N LYS A 323 20.40 6.58 6.12
CA LYS A 323 21.10 7.77 6.61
C LYS A 323 21.27 7.72 8.12
N ALA A 324 22.49 7.88 8.59
CA ALA A 324 22.79 7.87 10.02
C ALA A 324 21.97 8.94 10.77
N GLY A 325 21.27 8.53 11.83
CA GLY A 325 20.46 9.44 12.66
C GLY A 325 19.15 9.91 12.03
N SER A 326 18.75 9.40 10.86
CA SER A 326 17.48 9.75 10.21
C SER A 326 16.39 8.74 10.58
N SER A 327 15.26 9.24 11.06
CA SER A 327 14.01 8.45 11.26
C SER A 327 13.06 8.55 10.06
N LYS A 328 13.45 9.31 9.03
CA LYS A 328 12.61 9.60 7.86
C LYS A 328 12.33 8.33 7.06
N GLU A 329 13.37 7.56 6.77
CA GLU A 329 13.31 6.33 6.01
C GLU A 329 12.43 5.31 6.75
N GLN A 330 12.61 5.18 8.07
CA GLN A 330 11.78 4.30 8.90
C GLN A 330 10.30 4.70 8.87
N SER A 331 10.00 5.99 8.90
CA SER A 331 8.61 6.49 8.81
C SER A 331 7.97 6.19 7.44
N ILE A 332 8.75 6.19 6.35
CA ILE A 332 8.27 5.82 5.00
C ILE A 332 8.04 4.31 4.91
N ILE A 333 8.94 3.48 5.48
CA ILE A 333 8.75 2.02 5.57
C ILE A 333 7.45 1.71 6.34
N GLU A 334 7.25 2.38 7.47
CA GLU A 334 6.03 2.21 8.26
C GLU A 334 4.77 2.60 7.47
N LEU A 335 4.81 3.69 6.71
CA LEU A 335 3.72 4.10 5.82
C LEU A 335 3.45 3.03 4.75
N ALA A 336 4.48 2.49 4.09
CA ALA A 336 4.35 1.43 3.11
C ALA A 336 3.77 0.15 3.72
N ARG A 337 4.20 -0.21 4.94
CA ARG A 337 3.65 -1.35 5.69
C ARG A 337 2.16 -1.18 6.00
N GLN A 338 1.72 0.03 6.33
CA GLN A 338 0.31 0.34 6.56
C GLN A 338 -0.48 0.30 5.25
N ALA A 339 0.08 0.85 4.16
CA ALA A 339 -0.51 0.78 2.82
C ALA A 339 -0.67 -0.66 2.32
N TYR A 340 0.24 -1.58 2.70
CA TYR A 340 0.17 -2.99 2.35
C TYR A 340 -1.19 -3.62 2.70
N SER A 341 -1.72 -3.36 3.88
CA SER A 341 -3.02 -3.90 4.35
C SER A 341 -4.18 -2.92 4.25
N GLY A 342 -3.94 -1.66 3.84
CA GLY A 342 -4.96 -0.62 3.87
C GLY A 342 -5.38 -0.28 5.31
N ALA A 343 -4.44 -0.27 6.23
CA ALA A 343 -4.72 0.08 7.62
C ALA A 343 -5.02 1.58 7.77
N LYS A 344 -6.05 1.91 8.54
CA LYS A 344 -6.40 3.29 8.86
C LYS A 344 -5.34 3.93 9.75
N LEU A 345 -4.93 5.12 9.38
CA LEU A 345 -3.95 5.94 10.07
C LEU A 345 -4.63 7.12 10.74
N TYR A 346 -4.26 7.39 11.99
CA TYR A 346 -4.76 8.53 12.74
C TYR A 346 -3.60 9.47 13.04
N ARG A 347 -3.72 10.73 12.66
CA ARG A 347 -2.77 11.80 13.03
C ARG A 347 -3.51 12.98 13.63
N GLY A 348 -2.89 13.63 14.61
CA GLY A 348 -3.40 14.89 15.16
C GLY A 348 -3.36 15.98 14.08
N GLY A 349 -4.50 16.55 13.77
CA GLY A 349 -4.64 17.74 12.92
C GLY A 349 -4.34 19.03 13.69
N ALA A 350 -4.11 20.13 12.97
CA ALA A 350 -3.83 21.44 13.55
C ALA A 350 -4.96 21.99 14.45
N ASN A 351 -6.19 21.47 14.32
CA ASN A 351 -7.38 21.91 15.03
C ASN A 351 -7.81 20.94 16.14
N HIS A 352 -6.91 20.07 16.66
CA HIS A 352 -7.22 19.00 17.61
C HIS A 352 -8.21 17.94 17.09
N GLU A 353 -8.56 17.95 15.83
CA GLU A 353 -9.31 16.88 15.16
C GLU A 353 -8.34 15.85 14.61
N GLY A 354 -8.56 14.56 14.93
CA GLY A 354 -7.77 13.48 14.35
C GLY A 354 -8.07 13.38 12.85
N VAL A 355 -7.04 13.51 12.01
CA VAL A 355 -7.16 13.22 10.58
C VAL A 355 -6.96 11.73 10.39
N GLU A 356 -8.03 11.05 10.00
CA GLU A 356 -8.02 9.66 9.58
C GLU A 356 -7.71 9.58 8.08
N PHE A 357 -6.84 8.68 7.67
CA PHE A 357 -6.59 8.40 6.25
C PHE A 357 -6.20 6.94 6.05
N GLU A 358 -6.50 6.41 4.88
CA GLU A 358 -6.18 5.06 4.46
C GLU A 358 -5.42 5.13 3.14
N LEU A 359 -4.20 4.60 3.12
CA LEU A 359 -3.39 4.54 1.90
C LEU A 359 -3.50 3.15 1.26
N ARG A 360 -3.90 3.11 -0.01
CA ARG A 360 -4.07 1.86 -0.78
C ARG A 360 -3.16 1.80 -2.00
N SER A 361 -1.93 2.23 -1.82
CA SER A 361 -0.90 2.30 -2.86
C SER A 361 0.12 1.17 -2.73
N SER A 362 0.52 0.57 -3.85
CA SER A 362 1.67 -0.34 -3.91
C SER A 362 2.96 0.48 -3.93
N PHE A 363 3.98 0.04 -3.18
CA PHE A 363 5.27 0.74 -3.08
C PHE A 363 6.37 0.00 -3.85
N LEU A 364 7.24 0.77 -4.50
CA LEU A 364 8.52 0.33 -5.07
C LEU A 364 9.63 1.17 -4.46
N PHE A 365 10.59 0.52 -3.82
CA PHE A 365 11.81 1.15 -3.34
C PHE A 365 13.01 0.78 -4.20
N SER A 366 14.02 1.65 -4.20
CA SER A 366 15.30 1.40 -4.85
C SER A 366 16.44 1.96 -4.01
N ALA A 367 17.45 1.15 -3.70
CA ALA A 367 18.61 1.55 -2.92
C ALA A 367 19.90 0.83 -3.34
N ILE A 368 21.05 1.43 -3.00
CA ILE A 368 22.34 0.75 -2.97
C ILE A 368 22.50 0.07 -1.60
N ASN A 369 22.31 0.85 -0.52
CA ASN A 369 22.32 0.40 0.85
C ASN A 369 20.93 0.62 1.46
N PRO A 370 20.07 -0.41 1.49
CA PRO A 370 18.74 -0.27 2.07
C PRO A 370 18.84 0.09 3.56
N PRO A 371 17.88 0.88 4.09
CA PRO A 371 17.78 1.09 5.52
C PRO A 371 17.51 -0.25 6.23
N PRO A 372 17.83 -0.36 7.54
CA PRO A 372 17.53 -1.56 8.30
C PRO A 372 16.04 -1.90 8.22
N LEU A 373 15.72 -3.11 7.75
CA LEU A 373 14.37 -3.63 7.62
C LEU A 373 14.09 -4.61 8.76
N GLY A 374 13.06 -4.34 9.55
CA GLY A 374 12.58 -5.30 10.53
C GLY A 374 11.91 -6.52 9.88
N VAL A 375 11.82 -7.62 10.61
CA VAL A 375 11.11 -8.85 10.19
C VAL A 375 9.70 -8.54 9.66
N GLN A 376 8.99 -7.70 10.37
CA GLN A 376 7.63 -7.27 10.01
C GLN A 376 7.55 -6.50 8.68
N ASP A 377 8.64 -5.88 8.25
CA ASP A 377 8.71 -5.14 6.99
C ASP A 377 9.08 -6.09 5.84
N ARG A 378 10.11 -6.93 6.04
CA ARG A 378 10.60 -7.90 5.06
C ARG A 378 9.51 -8.88 4.60
N THR A 379 8.69 -9.40 5.53
CA THR A 379 7.60 -10.33 5.20
C THR A 379 6.53 -9.74 4.27
N ARG A 380 6.54 -8.43 4.03
CA ARG A 380 5.62 -7.73 3.12
C ARG A 380 6.28 -7.25 1.84
N MET A 381 7.59 -7.51 1.70
CA MET A 381 8.41 -7.01 0.60
C MET A 381 8.97 -8.16 -0.22
N ALA A 382 8.97 -8.02 -1.53
CA ALA A 382 9.82 -8.82 -2.41
C ALA A 382 11.12 -8.04 -2.63
N ILE A 383 12.22 -8.52 -2.05
CA ILE A 383 13.55 -7.93 -2.22
C ILE A 383 14.15 -8.51 -3.50
N LEU A 384 14.45 -7.65 -4.45
CA LEU A 384 14.88 -7.97 -5.81
C LEU A 384 16.32 -7.49 -6.00
N ASN A 385 17.28 -8.40 -5.89
CA ASN A 385 18.70 -8.08 -5.89
C ASN A 385 19.26 -8.05 -7.31
N LEU A 386 19.91 -6.94 -7.66
CA LEU A 386 20.58 -6.72 -8.95
C LEU A 386 22.09 -6.87 -8.79
N LYS A 387 22.67 -7.73 -9.62
CA LYS A 387 24.12 -7.93 -9.74
C LYS A 387 24.71 -6.96 -10.76
N ARG A 388 26.02 -6.86 -10.78
CA ARG A 388 26.75 -5.99 -11.70
C ARG A 388 26.55 -6.47 -13.13
N LEU A 389 26.24 -5.52 -14.04
CA LEU A 389 26.12 -5.81 -15.47
C LEU A 389 27.46 -6.29 -16.03
N ASP A 390 27.40 -7.29 -16.90
CA ASP A 390 28.58 -7.74 -17.64
C ASP A 390 29.06 -6.65 -18.62
N LYS A 391 30.37 -6.58 -18.84
CA LYS A 391 30.94 -5.67 -19.84
C LYS A 391 30.46 -6.09 -21.23
N GLY A 392 29.68 -5.26 -21.88
CA GLY A 392 29.13 -5.53 -23.22
C GLY A 392 27.63 -5.80 -23.23
N ALA A 393 26.92 -5.64 -22.09
CA ALA A 393 25.46 -5.62 -22.07
C ALA A 393 24.93 -4.62 -23.12
N GLY A 394 24.02 -5.10 -23.98
CA GLY A 394 23.49 -4.36 -25.12
C GLY A 394 22.73 -3.08 -24.76
N THR A 395 22.10 -2.48 -25.74
CA THR A 395 21.21 -1.32 -25.57
C THR A 395 20.04 -1.68 -24.66
N TYR A 396 19.72 -0.79 -23.72
CA TYR A 396 18.55 -0.95 -22.87
C TYR A 396 17.25 -1.01 -23.68
N PRO A 397 16.29 -1.85 -23.28
CA PRO A 397 15.03 -1.96 -23.99
C PRO A 397 14.26 -0.64 -23.99
N VAL A 398 13.60 -0.35 -25.11
CA VAL A 398 12.72 0.81 -25.28
C VAL A 398 11.29 0.32 -25.28
N ILE A 399 10.55 0.68 -24.24
CA ILE A 399 9.14 0.32 -24.10
C ILE A 399 8.26 1.42 -24.70
N SER A 400 7.24 1.00 -25.44
CA SER A 400 6.24 1.91 -25.99
C SER A 400 5.39 2.54 -24.85
N ASP A 401 5.07 3.82 -24.99
CA ASP A 401 4.17 4.55 -24.10
C ASP A 401 2.74 3.98 -24.05
N VAL A 402 2.33 3.25 -25.11
CA VAL A 402 1.02 2.56 -25.13
C VAL A 402 1.04 1.23 -24.40
N ALA A 403 2.20 0.64 -24.11
CA ALA A 403 2.30 -0.66 -23.46
C ALA A 403 1.61 -0.65 -22.08
N GLY A 404 1.78 0.42 -21.31
CA GLY A 404 1.11 0.58 -20.01
C GLY A 404 -0.41 0.59 -20.12
N ARG A 405 -0.97 1.22 -21.16
CA ARG A 405 -2.42 1.25 -21.44
C ARG A 405 -2.97 -0.15 -21.79
N MET A 406 -2.19 -0.91 -22.56
CA MET A 406 -2.55 -2.28 -22.94
C MET A 406 -2.49 -3.23 -21.75
N ILE A 407 -1.44 -3.12 -20.91
CA ILE A 407 -1.30 -3.89 -19.66
C ILE A 407 -2.45 -3.55 -18.71
N LEU A 408 -2.79 -2.28 -18.53
CA LEU A 408 -3.92 -1.86 -17.71
C LEU A 408 -5.23 -2.47 -18.22
N ARG A 409 -5.48 -2.45 -19.53
CA ARG A 409 -6.67 -3.07 -20.12
C ARG A 409 -6.70 -4.58 -19.85
N GLN A 410 -5.59 -5.26 -19.98
CA GLN A 410 -5.49 -6.68 -19.69
C GLN A 410 -5.77 -6.98 -18.19
N VAL A 411 -5.25 -6.15 -17.27
CA VAL A 411 -5.60 -6.23 -15.85
C VAL A 411 -7.10 -6.08 -15.64
N MET A 412 -7.74 -5.12 -16.32
CA MET A 412 -9.18 -4.89 -16.21
C MET A 412 -10.00 -6.08 -16.73
N ASP A 413 -9.62 -6.61 -17.90
CA ASP A 413 -10.30 -7.74 -18.52
C ASP A 413 -10.16 -9.03 -17.70
N GLY A 414 -8.97 -9.26 -17.15
CA GLY A 414 -8.65 -10.47 -16.41
C GLY A 414 -8.95 -10.41 -14.91
N TYR A 415 -9.41 -9.26 -14.37
CA TYR A 415 -9.63 -9.09 -12.94
C TYR A 415 -10.62 -10.09 -12.36
N HIS A 416 -11.68 -10.47 -13.09
CA HIS A 416 -12.64 -11.49 -12.66
C HIS A 416 -11.93 -12.83 -12.41
N ASP A 417 -11.16 -13.32 -13.38
CA ASP A 417 -10.44 -14.59 -13.26
C ASP A 417 -9.32 -14.50 -12.21
N PHE A 418 -8.66 -13.37 -12.11
CA PHE A 418 -7.68 -13.11 -11.06
C PHE A 418 -8.29 -13.30 -9.67
N TYR A 419 -9.42 -12.66 -9.40
CA TYR A 419 -10.05 -12.66 -8.08
C TYR A 419 -10.64 -14.02 -7.71
N TRP A 420 -11.33 -14.68 -8.64
CA TRP A 420 -12.06 -15.92 -8.36
C TRP A 420 -11.23 -17.19 -8.56
N HIS A 421 -10.21 -17.16 -9.39
CA HIS A 421 -9.49 -18.36 -9.80
C HIS A 421 -7.99 -18.30 -9.55
N ILE A 422 -7.28 -17.29 -10.08
CA ILE A 422 -5.81 -17.27 -10.13
C ILE A 422 -5.23 -17.04 -8.73
N LEU A 423 -5.62 -15.94 -8.06
CA LEU A 423 -5.12 -15.61 -6.73
C LEU A 423 -5.43 -16.69 -5.69
N PRO A 424 -6.67 -17.24 -5.60
CA PRO A 424 -6.96 -18.35 -4.70
C PRO A 424 -6.14 -19.60 -5.00
N ALA A 425 -5.82 -19.89 -6.26
CA ALA A 425 -4.99 -21.04 -6.63
C ALA A 425 -3.57 -20.89 -6.08
N TRP A 426 -2.91 -19.75 -6.32
CA TRP A 426 -1.57 -19.48 -5.78
C TRP A 426 -1.53 -19.51 -4.25
N LYS A 427 -2.51 -18.91 -3.59
CA LYS A 427 -2.58 -18.95 -2.12
C LYS A 427 -2.72 -20.39 -1.60
N ARG A 428 -3.51 -21.24 -2.26
CA ARG A 428 -3.62 -22.67 -1.89
C ARG A 428 -2.32 -23.45 -2.10
N THR A 429 -1.63 -23.24 -3.22
CA THR A 429 -0.33 -23.88 -3.49
C THR A 429 0.69 -23.54 -2.39
N LEU A 430 0.84 -22.25 -2.06
CA LEU A 430 1.79 -21.83 -1.02
C LEU A 430 1.36 -22.26 0.39
N HIS A 431 0.07 -22.33 0.68
CA HIS A 431 -0.44 -22.80 1.98
C HIS A 431 -0.15 -24.28 2.24
N LYS A 432 -0.26 -25.15 1.22
CA LYS A 432 0.00 -26.61 1.35
C LYS A 432 1.39 -26.91 1.92
N VAL A 433 2.34 -26.05 1.74
CA VAL A 433 3.76 -26.24 2.08
C VAL A 433 4.21 -25.51 3.33
N GLY A 434 3.27 -24.89 4.04
CA GLY A 434 3.54 -24.31 5.36
C GLY A 434 4.20 -22.95 5.35
N PHE A 435 4.12 -22.18 4.25
CA PHE A 435 4.49 -20.76 4.28
C PHE A 435 3.59 -20.00 5.26
N ASP A 436 4.15 -18.99 5.93
CA ASP A 436 3.36 -18.13 6.79
C ASP A 436 2.35 -17.29 5.99
N ALA A 437 1.29 -16.83 6.65
CA ALA A 437 0.19 -16.12 5.99
C ALA A 437 0.66 -14.86 5.21
N ARG A 438 1.73 -14.21 5.66
CA ARG A 438 2.25 -13.00 5.00
C ARG A 438 3.05 -13.34 3.74
N ALA A 439 3.87 -14.38 3.78
CA ALA A 439 4.56 -14.89 2.60
C ALA A 439 3.55 -15.33 1.53
N ILE A 440 2.48 -16.06 1.94
CA ILE A 440 1.38 -16.45 1.06
C ILE A 440 0.72 -15.22 0.43
N ASP A 441 0.41 -14.20 1.23
CA ASP A 441 -0.22 -12.97 0.74
C ASP A 441 0.71 -12.17 -0.18
N THR A 442 1.98 -12.04 0.15
CA THR A 442 2.95 -11.26 -0.63
C THR A 442 3.29 -11.94 -1.95
N TYR A 443 3.86 -13.15 -1.89
CA TYR A 443 4.31 -13.86 -3.07
C TYR A 443 3.15 -14.42 -3.88
N GLY A 444 2.09 -14.92 -3.23
CA GLY A 444 0.89 -15.38 -3.91
C GLY A 444 0.22 -14.28 -4.75
N THR A 445 0.16 -13.04 -4.24
CA THR A 445 -0.39 -11.92 -4.99
C THR A 445 0.51 -11.54 -6.17
N LEU A 446 1.84 -11.48 -5.98
CA LEU A 446 2.77 -11.15 -7.07
C LEU A 446 2.74 -12.20 -8.18
N LEU A 447 2.77 -13.49 -7.83
CA LEU A 447 2.69 -14.59 -8.81
C LEU A 447 1.35 -14.62 -9.53
N ALA A 448 0.25 -14.38 -8.83
CA ALA A 448 -1.08 -14.30 -9.44
C ALA A 448 -1.18 -13.12 -10.43
N CYS A 449 -0.60 -11.96 -10.10
CA CYS A 449 -0.55 -10.81 -11.01
C CYS A 449 0.35 -11.08 -12.23
N ALA A 450 1.46 -11.79 -12.07
CA ALA A 450 2.31 -12.20 -13.20
C ALA A 450 1.57 -13.19 -14.10
N GLU A 451 0.89 -14.22 -13.55
CA GLU A 451 0.06 -15.16 -14.31
C GLU A 451 -1.07 -14.45 -15.07
N LEU A 452 -1.72 -13.45 -14.45
CA LEU A 452 -2.73 -12.63 -15.11
C LEU A 452 -2.20 -11.96 -16.39
N LEU A 453 -0.92 -11.54 -16.38
CA LEU A 453 -0.32 -10.77 -17.47
C LEU A 453 0.31 -11.63 -18.57
N VAL A 454 0.89 -12.77 -18.24
CA VAL A 454 1.61 -13.62 -19.19
C VAL A 454 1.17 -15.09 -19.20
N GLY A 455 0.24 -15.46 -18.35
CA GLY A 455 -0.19 -16.86 -18.14
C GLY A 455 0.91 -17.74 -17.56
N ARG A 456 0.55 -18.93 -17.08
CA ARG A 456 1.52 -19.92 -16.57
C ARG A 456 2.51 -20.33 -17.66
N HIS A 457 2.03 -20.44 -18.91
CA HIS A 457 2.89 -20.78 -20.04
C HIS A 457 4.00 -19.72 -20.25
N GLY A 458 3.63 -18.44 -20.28
CA GLY A 458 4.61 -17.36 -20.39
C GLY A 458 5.60 -17.30 -19.22
N MET A 459 5.17 -17.65 -17.99
CA MET A 459 6.09 -17.77 -16.86
C MET A 459 7.07 -18.93 -17.06
N THR A 460 6.58 -20.09 -17.52
CA THR A 460 7.39 -21.28 -17.76
C THR A 460 8.39 -21.07 -18.89
N ASP A 461 7.98 -20.45 -19.99
CA ASP A 461 8.86 -20.10 -21.11
C ASP A 461 10.02 -19.18 -20.69
N MET A 462 9.80 -18.42 -19.65
CA MET A 462 10.80 -17.54 -19.04
C MET A 462 11.63 -18.22 -17.94
N GLY A 463 11.45 -19.53 -17.73
CA GLY A 463 12.25 -20.36 -16.83
C GLY A 463 11.72 -20.43 -15.41
N PHE A 464 10.49 -19.95 -15.16
CA PHE A 464 9.78 -20.18 -13.90
C PHE A 464 8.73 -21.25 -14.13
N ASP A 465 8.99 -22.48 -13.72
CA ASP A 465 8.03 -23.58 -13.92
C ASP A 465 6.82 -23.44 -13.02
N ALA A 466 5.84 -22.64 -13.47
CA ALA A 466 4.60 -22.36 -12.76
C ALA A 466 3.68 -23.59 -12.60
N ASN A 467 3.96 -24.71 -13.28
CA ASN A 467 3.17 -25.92 -13.24
C ASN A 467 3.75 -26.98 -12.29
N ASP A 468 5.03 -26.86 -11.93
CA ASP A 468 5.68 -27.72 -10.94
C ASP A 468 5.57 -27.09 -9.55
N GLU A 469 4.68 -27.63 -8.70
CA GLU A 469 4.46 -27.12 -7.33
C GLU A 469 5.75 -27.18 -6.49
N ASP A 470 6.54 -28.25 -6.59
CA ASP A 470 7.75 -28.43 -5.79
C ASP A 470 8.84 -27.42 -6.22
N TRP A 471 8.96 -27.17 -7.50
CA TRP A 471 9.88 -26.18 -8.04
C TRP A 471 9.50 -24.76 -7.59
N VAL A 472 8.20 -24.40 -7.66
CA VAL A 472 7.68 -23.12 -7.17
C VAL A 472 8.01 -22.92 -5.70
N ILE A 473 7.81 -23.95 -4.91
CA ILE A 473 8.08 -23.97 -3.48
C ILE A 473 9.54 -23.67 -3.19
N ASP A 474 10.44 -24.37 -3.88
CA ASP A 474 11.88 -24.23 -3.69
C ASP A 474 12.36 -22.83 -4.12
N ALA A 475 11.82 -22.31 -5.23
CA ALA A 475 12.08 -20.94 -5.67
C ALA A 475 11.66 -19.88 -4.62
N ILE A 476 10.47 -20.02 -4.02
CA ILE A 476 10.00 -19.10 -2.99
C ILE A 476 10.74 -19.30 -1.66
N ARG A 477 11.06 -20.54 -1.26
CA ARG A 477 11.91 -20.79 -0.10
C ARG A 477 13.29 -20.13 -0.26
N THR A 478 13.89 -20.23 -1.43
CA THR A 478 15.15 -19.54 -1.72
C THR A 478 15.01 -18.03 -1.63
N ALA A 479 13.86 -17.48 -2.04
CA ALA A 479 13.58 -16.06 -1.92
C ALA A 479 13.41 -15.60 -0.47
N THR A 480 12.85 -16.45 0.38
CA THR A 480 12.61 -16.16 1.79
C THR A 480 13.74 -16.63 2.70
N ALA A 481 14.59 -17.57 2.26
CA ALA A 481 15.68 -18.14 3.07
C ALA A 481 16.75 -17.09 3.46
N SER A 482 17.11 -16.17 2.58
CA SER A 482 18.00 -15.06 2.93
C SER A 482 17.35 -14.11 3.95
N GLU A 483 16.04 -13.98 3.89
CA GLU A 483 15.24 -13.19 4.83
C GLU A 483 15.12 -13.90 6.18
N ILE A 484 15.06 -15.23 6.18
CA ILE A 484 14.97 -16.08 7.36
C ILE A 484 16.35 -16.25 8.02
N SER A 485 17.43 -16.40 7.24
CA SER A 485 18.79 -16.56 7.80
C SER A 485 19.36 -15.29 8.41
N GLU A 486 18.93 -14.12 7.95
CA GLU A 486 19.22 -12.83 8.61
C GLU A 486 18.23 -12.53 9.76
N GLN A 487 17.15 -13.28 9.87
CA GLN A 487 16.27 -13.30 11.02
C GLN A 487 16.90 -14.18 12.11
N MET A 488 17.89 -13.66 12.80
CA MET A 488 18.04 -14.10 14.19
C MET A 488 16.67 -13.88 14.85
N GLU A 489 16.01 -14.98 15.20
CA GLU A 489 14.75 -14.87 15.93
C GLU A 489 14.99 -13.95 17.13
N LYS A 490 14.09 -13.03 17.41
CA LYS A 490 14.30 -11.99 18.45
C LYS A 490 14.72 -12.58 19.79
N TRP A 491 14.26 -13.81 20.09
CA TRP A 491 14.69 -14.52 21.30
C TRP A 491 16.17 -14.91 21.25
N HIS A 492 16.72 -15.23 20.07
CA HIS A 492 18.12 -15.51 19.87
C HIS A 492 18.97 -14.23 20.05
N GLU A 493 18.55 -13.09 19.49
CA GLU A 493 19.21 -11.79 19.72
C GLU A 493 19.28 -11.45 21.22
N VAL A 494 18.20 -11.71 21.96
CA VAL A 494 18.16 -11.50 23.40
C VAL A 494 19.19 -12.38 24.10
N ILE A 495 19.26 -13.68 23.77
CA ILE A 495 20.22 -14.60 24.37
C ILE A 495 21.66 -14.24 23.97
N GLN A 496 21.92 -13.96 22.69
CA GLN A 496 23.25 -13.53 22.22
C GLN A 496 23.73 -12.26 22.92
N ARG A 497 22.85 -11.26 23.09
CA ARG A 497 23.18 -10.05 23.81
C ARG A 497 23.53 -10.34 25.25
N LEU A 498 22.83 -11.24 25.91
CA LEU A 498 23.19 -11.68 27.27
C LEU A 498 24.53 -12.41 27.29
N LEU A 499 24.78 -13.34 26.37
CA LEU A 499 26.02 -14.11 26.30
C LEU A 499 27.25 -13.22 26.03
N SER A 500 27.10 -12.17 25.22
CA SER A 500 28.14 -11.19 24.91
C SER A 500 28.33 -10.12 25.99
N THR A 501 27.46 -10.05 27.00
CA THR A 501 27.52 -9.05 28.06
C THR A 501 28.76 -9.29 28.93
N VAL A 502 29.56 -8.23 29.12
CA VAL A 502 30.76 -8.25 29.93
C VAL A 502 30.40 -8.12 31.43
N ILE A 503 30.90 -9.04 32.23
CA ILE A 503 30.78 -9.00 33.69
C ILE A 503 31.95 -8.20 34.22
N HIS A 504 31.67 -6.97 34.69
CA HIS A 504 32.66 -6.09 35.25
C HIS A 504 32.98 -6.47 36.71
N GLN A 505 34.25 -6.56 37.05
CA GLN A 505 34.78 -6.74 38.42
C GLN A 505 34.46 -8.10 39.10
N TRP A 506 35.13 -9.16 38.64
CA TRP A 506 35.19 -10.38 39.47
C TRP A 506 36.40 -10.37 40.43
N LYS A 507 37.58 -10.05 39.96
CA LYS A 507 38.80 -9.77 40.69
C LYS A 507 39.55 -8.68 39.93
N ALA A 508 40.44 -7.94 40.59
CA ALA A 508 41.15 -6.83 39.95
C ALA A 508 41.81 -7.28 38.64
N GLY A 509 41.30 -6.84 37.50
CA GLY A 509 41.84 -7.06 36.15
C GLY A 509 41.20 -8.14 35.29
N GLU A 510 40.25 -8.97 35.78
CA GLU A 510 39.59 -10.01 34.96
C GLU A 510 38.24 -9.52 34.45
N GLN A 511 38.11 -9.40 33.12
CA GLN A 511 36.83 -9.19 32.44
C GLN A 511 36.44 -10.48 31.71
N SER A 512 35.23 -10.97 31.93
CA SER A 512 34.71 -12.15 31.27
C SER A 512 33.28 -11.90 30.79
N THR A 513 32.91 -12.45 29.64
CA THR A 513 31.52 -12.41 29.17
C THR A 513 30.71 -13.53 29.83
N VAL A 514 29.39 -13.42 29.79
CA VAL A 514 28.48 -14.49 30.26
C VAL A 514 28.78 -15.80 29.54
N GLY A 515 28.92 -15.78 28.21
CA GLY A 515 29.28 -16.96 27.41
C GLY A 515 30.57 -17.58 27.88
N LYS A 516 31.61 -16.77 28.15
CA LYS A 516 32.89 -17.28 28.63
C LYS A 516 32.81 -17.94 30.03
N VAL A 517 31.94 -17.41 30.91
CA VAL A 517 31.71 -18.04 32.23
C VAL A 517 31.04 -19.40 32.06
N LEU A 518 30.09 -19.53 31.13
CA LEU A 518 29.43 -20.82 30.84
C LEU A 518 30.40 -21.82 30.22
N GLU A 519 31.21 -21.44 29.24
CA GLU A 519 32.27 -22.27 28.65
C GLU A 519 33.27 -22.78 29.71
N MET A 520 33.77 -21.89 30.58
CA MET A 520 34.71 -22.26 31.65
C MET A 520 34.06 -23.22 32.67
N PHE A 521 32.79 -23.06 32.94
CA PHE A 521 32.04 -24.00 33.78
C PHE A 521 31.90 -25.37 33.11
N GLU A 522 31.50 -25.42 31.85
CA GLU A 522 31.37 -26.66 31.06
C GLU A 522 32.69 -27.40 30.90
N ALA A 523 33.77 -26.65 30.70
CA ALA A 523 35.12 -27.19 30.66
C ALA A 523 35.67 -27.64 32.05
N GLY A 524 34.90 -27.50 33.13
CA GLY A 524 35.28 -27.86 34.48
C GLY A 524 36.31 -26.96 35.12
N VAL A 525 36.60 -25.80 34.52
CA VAL A 525 37.54 -24.79 35.04
C VAL A 525 36.94 -24.00 36.21
N LEU A 526 35.62 -23.77 36.15
CA LEU A 526 34.86 -23.10 37.22
C LEU A 526 33.95 -24.08 37.94
N GLN A 527 33.85 -23.91 39.27
CA GLN A 527 32.83 -24.62 40.04
C GLN A 527 31.47 -23.93 39.92
N LEU A 528 30.37 -24.71 40.10
CA LEU A 528 28.99 -24.20 39.94
C LEU A 528 28.71 -22.96 40.78
N GLU A 529 29.14 -22.94 42.03
CA GLU A 529 28.90 -21.80 42.91
C GLU A 529 29.68 -20.53 42.45
N GLU A 530 30.90 -20.69 41.96
CA GLU A 530 31.67 -19.56 41.42
C GLU A 530 31.04 -19.01 40.14
N ALA A 531 30.55 -19.91 39.23
CA ALA A 531 29.80 -19.49 38.04
C ALA A 531 28.53 -18.73 38.42
N ARG A 532 27.78 -19.20 39.41
CA ARG A 532 26.57 -18.54 39.95
C ARG A 532 26.89 -17.15 40.51
N GLU A 533 27.98 -17.03 41.30
CA GLU A 533 28.36 -15.73 41.86
C GLU A 533 28.66 -14.72 40.77
N ARG A 534 29.43 -15.12 39.72
CA ARG A 534 29.75 -14.26 38.58
C ARG A 534 28.46 -13.81 37.83
N LEU A 535 27.60 -14.75 37.49
CA LEU A 535 26.36 -14.46 36.78
C LEU A 535 25.38 -13.60 37.61
N ALA A 536 25.35 -13.80 38.92
CA ALA A 536 24.50 -13.03 39.84
C ALA A 536 24.83 -11.54 39.86
N MET A 537 26.09 -11.14 39.53
CA MET A 537 26.48 -9.73 39.43
C MET A 537 25.71 -8.94 38.39
N ILE A 538 25.28 -9.62 37.33
CA ILE A 538 24.44 -9.03 36.25
C ILE A 538 23.00 -9.50 36.27
N GLY A 539 22.58 -10.08 37.41
CA GLY A 539 21.18 -10.47 37.62
C GLY A 539 20.77 -11.81 37.01
N LEU A 540 21.71 -12.61 36.51
CA LEU A 540 21.48 -13.94 35.95
C LEU A 540 21.74 -15.03 37.00
N GLY A 541 21.17 -16.22 36.76
CA GLY A 541 21.43 -17.40 37.57
C GLY A 541 21.75 -18.62 36.72
N LEU A 542 22.30 -19.68 37.34
CA LEU A 542 22.61 -20.94 36.69
C LEU A 542 22.14 -22.11 37.55
N ARG A 543 21.50 -23.10 36.95
CA ARG A 543 21.07 -24.31 37.63
C ARG A 543 21.00 -25.52 36.68
N PRO A 544 21.13 -26.75 37.20
CA PRO A 544 20.84 -27.93 36.42
C PRO A 544 19.41 -27.92 35.89
N ALA A 545 19.20 -28.30 34.63
CA ALA A 545 17.90 -28.57 34.07
C ALA A 545 17.27 -29.78 34.82
N GLY A 546 16.01 -29.68 35.21
CA GLY A 546 15.29 -30.80 35.79
C GLY A 546 14.81 -31.78 34.71
N LYS A 547 14.61 -33.07 35.04
CA LYS A 547 14.04 -34.05 34.07
C LYS A 547 12.76 -33.47 33.41
N PRO A 548 12.54 -33.65 32.09
CA PRO A 548 13.29 -34.55 31.18
C PRO A 548 14.57 -33.94 30.56
N ALA A 549 14.84 -32.66 30.71
CA ALA A 549 16.03 -32.01 30.14
C ALA A 549 17.31 -32.41 30.90
N SER A 550 18.40 -32.58 30.16
CA SER A 550 19.73 -32.92 30.71
C SER A 550 20.73 -31.85 30.33
N GLY A 551 20.96 -30.87 31.16
CA GLY A 551 21.92 -29.81 30.89
C GLY A 551 21.91 -28.74 31.97
N MET A 552 22.50 -27.60 31.68
CA MET A 552 22.45 -26.42 32.53
C MET A 552 21.50 -25.39 31.95
N CYS A 553 20.66 -24.81 32.80
CA CYS A 553 19.77 -23.73 32.41
C CYS A 553 20.32 -22.38 32.90
N LEU A 554 20.44 -21.43 31.96
CA LEU A 554 20.60 -20.03 32.29
C LEU A 554 19.26 -19.48 32.80
N MET A 555 19.28 -18.90 33.99
CA MET A 555 18.10 -18.34 34.65
C MET A 555 18.02 -16.85 34.36
N ILE A 556 16.97 -16.42 33.64
CA ILE A 556 16.77 -15.03 33.24
C ILE A 556 15.52 -14.50 33.95
N PRO A 557 15.67 -13.57 34.91
CA PRO A 557 14.53 -12.97 35.60
C PRO A 557 13.60 -12.22 34.66
N HIS A 558 12.30 -12.26 34.95
CA HIS A 558 11.29 -11.46 34.23
C HIS A 558 11.47 -9.95 34.44
N SER A 559 12.07 -9.55 35.55
CA SER A 559 12.41 -8.17 35.88
C SER A 559 13.65 -8.14 36.77
N ASP A 560 14.62 -7.33 36.39
CA ASP A 560 15.86 -7.12 37.12
C ASP A 560 16.53 -5.80 36.73
N PRO A 561 16.96 -4.93 37.68
CA PRO A 561 17.61 -3.67 37.35
C PRO A 561 18.95 -3.80 36.59
N ALA A 562 19.65 -4.93 36.73
CA ALA A 562 20.88 -5.18 35.97
C ALA A 562 20.54 -5.52 34.52
N LEU A 563 19.49 -6.32 34.27
CA LEU A 563 19.01 -6.64 32.92
C LEU A 563 18.44 -5.39 32.23
N GLU A 564 17.73 -4.52 32.96
CA GLU A 564 17.25 -3.26 32.38
C GLU A 564 18.38 -2.40 31.83
N ARG A 565 19.54 -2.37 32.49
CA ARG A 565 20.74 -1.67 32.00
C ARG A 565 21.34 -2.34 30.76
N ILE A 566 21.31 -3.68 30.67
CA ILE A 566 21.81 -4.42 29.51
C ILE A 566 20.96 -4.15 28.27
N PHE A 567 19.64 -4.02 28.48
CA PHE A 567 18.68 -3.81 27.40
C PHE A 567 18.28 -2.34 27.23
N ASP A 568 18.92 -1.40 27.92
CA ASP A 568 18.67 0.02 27.73
C ASP A 568 18.93 0.46 26.28
N GLY A 569 18.05 1.28 25.74
CA GLY A 569 18.10 1.73 24.33
C GLY A 569 17.75 0.65 23.29
N THR A 570 17.19 -0.49 23.71
CA THR A 570 16.70 -1.55 22.80
C THR A 570 15.19 -1.73 22.92
N ASP A 571 14.59 -2.41 21.93
CA ASP A 571 13.17 -2.82 21.94
C ASP A 571 12.84 -3.80 23.09
N TYR A 572 13.87 -4.35 23.75
CA TYR A 572 13.74 -5.34 24.82
C TYR A 572 13.74 -4.72 26.23
N TYR A 573 13.82 -3.41 26.34
CA TYR A 573 13.82 -2.67 27.61
C TYR A 573 12.53 -2.89 28.42
N ARG A 574 12.57 -2.65 29.73
CA ARG A 574 11.42 -2.80 30.67
C ARG A 574 10.75 -4.17 30.64
N GLY A 575 11.55 -5.22 30.66
CA GLY A 575 11.04 -6.60 30.67
C GLY A 575 10.63 -7.13 29.32
N GLY A 576 10.86 -6.38 28.22
CA GLY A 576 10.60 -6.81 26.85
C GLY A 576 11.31 -8.12 26.51
N TRP A 577 12.55 -8.31 27.05
CA TRP A 577 13.29 -9.57 26.89
C TRP A 577 12.53 -10.80 27.35
N ALA A 578 11.77 -10.73 28.46
CA ALA A 578 11.02 -11.87 28.95
C ALA A 578 9.85 -12.25 28.03
N ASN A 579 9.21 -11.27 27.39
CA ASN A 579 8.12 -11.52 26.44
C ASN A 579 8.65 -12.11 25.13
N VAL A 580 9.82 -11.70 24.71
CA VAL A 580 10.49 -12.22 23.50
C VAL A 580 10.99 -13.64 23.74
N LEU A 581 11.66 -13.90 24.87
CA LEU A 581 12.09 -15.26 25.22
C LEU A 581 10.95 -16.27 25.34
N LYS A 582 9.73 -15.84 25.65
CA LYS A 582 8.54 -16.71 25.60
C LYS A 582 8.13 -17.13 24.21
N GLN A 583 8.72 -16.58 23.16
CA GLN A 583 8.49 -16.95 21.76
C GLN A 583 9.47 -18.04 21.27
N ALA A 584 10.53 -18.31 22.04
CA ALA A 584 11.48 -19.37 21.72
C ALA A 584 10.83 -20.75 21.75
N PRO A 585 11.40 -21.77 21.06
CA PRO A 585 10.98 -23.17 21.14
C PRO A 585 10.91 -23.68 22.59
N ASP A 586 9.98 -24.58 22.86
CA ASP A 586 9.72 -25.09 24.22
C ASP A 586 10.86 -25.94 24.81
N ASP A 587 11.75 -26.44 23.98
CA ASP A 587 12.99 -27.14 24.36
C ASP A 587 14.11 -26.15 24.70
N VAL A 588 14.15 -25.00 24.05
CA VAL A 588 15.13 -23.93 24.35
C VAL A 588 14.72 -23.14 25.61
N VAL A 589 13.47 -22.69 25.68
CA VAL A 589 12.93 -22.02 26.88
C VAL A 589 11.92 -22.95 27.54
N LEU A 590 12.37 -23.65 28.56
CA LEU A 590 11.61 -24.70 29.22
C LEU A 590 10.29 -24.18 29.82
N ARG A 591 9.17 -24.73 29.34
CA ARG A 591 7.82 -24.41 29.78
C ARG A 591 7.15 -25.63 30.43
N GLY A 592 6.03 -25.40 31.10
CA GLY A 592 5.26 -26.48 31.71
C GLY A 592 5.85 -27.07 32.99
N LEU A 593 6.96 -26.53 33.50
CA LEU A 593 7.54 -26.93 34.78
C LEU A 593 6.75 -26.33 35.95
N GLU A 594 6.76 -27.02 37.11
CA GLU A 594 6.14 -26.49 38.33
C GLU A 594 6.71 -25.12 38.69
N LYS A 595 5.89 -24.20 39.22
CA LYS A 595 6.28 -22.82 39.63
C LYS A 595 7.55 -22.77 40.51
N ARG A 596 7.78 -23.80 41.34
CA ARG A 596 8.98 -23.88 42.21
C ARG A 596 10.30 -23.91 41.40
N TRP A 597 10.26 -24.36 40.14
CA TRP A 597 11.43 -24.42 39.26
C TRP A 597 11.82 -23.06 38.70
N HIS A 598 10.87 -22.15 38.60
CA HIS A 598 11.06 -20.80 38.08
C HIS A 598 11.43 -19.78 39.18
N ASN A 599 11.21 -20.11 40.44
CA ASN A 599 11.59 -19.27 41.58
C ASN A 599 12.97 -19.66 42.09
N ILE A 600 13.94 -18.74 41.96
CA ILE A 600 15.31 -18.94 42.42
C ILE A 600 15.79 -17.71 43.20
N LYS A 601 16.71 -17.96 44.13
CA LYS A 601 17.40 -16.85 44.83
C LYS A 601 18.61 -16.41 44.03
N ILE A 602 18.59 -15.18 43.52
CA ILE A 602 19.73 -14.49 42.91
C ILE A 602 20.05 -13.32 43.84
N ASN A 603 21.31 -13.19 44.27
CA ASN A 603 21.70 -12.18 45.27
C ASN A 603 20.80 -12.15 46.50
N ARG A 604 20.47 -13.33 47.04
CA ARG A 604 19.56 -13.54 48.22
C ARG A 604 18.10 -13.13 48.01
N LEU A 605 17.71 -12.62 46.84
CA LEU A 605 16.35 -12.25 46.48
C LEU A 605 15.70 -13.35 45.64
N ALA A 606 14.49 -13.76 46.01
CA ALA A 606 13.71 -14.69 45.23
C ALA A 606 13.18 -13.98 43.96
N LYS A 607 13.47 -14.53 42.81
CA LYS A 607 13.09 -14.00 41.49
C LYS A 607 12.37 -15.06 40.68
N ASN A 608 11.35 -14.66 39.92
CA ASN A 608 10.71 -15.52 38.94
C ASN A 608 11.50 -15.41 37.63
N CYS A 609 12.01 -16.52 37.13
CA CYS A 609 12.92 -16.58 35.98
C CYS A 609 12.38 -17.44 34.87
N LEU A 610 12.77 -17.12 33.63
CA LEU A 610 12.74 -18.02 32.50
C LEU A 610 13.97 -18.95 32.56
N LEU A 611 13.81 -20.18 32.10
CA LEU A 611 14.83 -21.20 32.08
C LEU A 611 15.26 -21.45 30.63
N VAL A 612 16.44 -21.03 30.25
CA VAL A 612 17.02 -21.29 28.93
C VAL A 612 17.94 -22.49 29.02
N ASP A 613 17.60 -23.60 28.37
CA ASP A 613 18.48 -24.77 28.24
C ASP A 613 19.59 -24.44 27.24
N MET A 614 20.82 -24.32 27.75
CA MET A 614 21.97 -23.91 26.93
C MET A 614 22.33 -24.94 25.87
N LYS A 615 22.18 -26.23 26.17
CA LYS A 615 22.45 -27.29 25.19
C LYS A 615 21.43 -27.31 24.05
N ALA A 616 20.15 -27.11 24.37
CA ALA A 616 19.11 -27.00 23.34
C ALA A 616 19.28 -25.71 22.51
N TYR A 617 19.71 -24.63 23.15
CA TYR A 617 20.05 -23.36 22.48
C TYR A 617 21.20 -23.55 21.46
N ASP A 618 22.29 -24.17 21.88
CA ASP A 618 23.44 -24.43 20.99
C ASP A 618 23.04 -25.31 19.81
N ASN A 619 22.25 -26.37 20.05
CA ASN A 619 21.75 -27.24 18.99
C ASN A 619 20.81 -26.50 18.01
N ALA A 620 19.95 -25.61 18.51
CA ALA A 620 19.01 -24.83 17.67
C ALA A 620 19.71 -23.74 16.83
N THR A 621 20.95 -23.38 17.18
CA THR A 621 21.71 -22.28 16.55
C THR A 621 22.91 -22.77 15.75
N MET A 622 23.20 -24.06 15.73
CA MET A 622 24.24 -24.64 14.88
C MET A 622 23.84 -24.59 13.41
N PRO A 623 24.75 -24.18 12.50
CA PRO A 623 24.52 -24.30 11.07
C PRO A 623 24.26 -25.76 10.67
N GLU A 624 23.30 -26.01 9.79
CA GLU A 624 23.06 -27.36 9.22
C GLU A 624 24.35 -27.92 8.62
N GLY A 625 24.85 -29.03 9.18
CA GLY A 625 26.05 -29.74 8.69
C GLY A 625 27.28 -29.70 9.60
N MET A 626 27.24 -29.05 10.78
CA MET A 626 28.24 -29.22 11.83
C MET A 626 27.73 -30.20 12.90
N GLU A 627 28.34 -31.38 13.01
CA GLU A 627 28.14 -32.26 14.18
C GLU A 627 28.84 -31.67 15.40
N ALA A 628 28.16 -31.72 16.58
CA ALA A 628 28.64 -31.20 17.85
C ALA A 628 29.80 -32.02 18.45
#